data_35aa19af661a6650c05e641222ba8eec
#
_entry.id   35aa19af661a6650c05e641222ba8eec
#
_cell.length_a   1.000
_cell.length_b   1.000
_cell.length_c   1.000
_cell.angle_alpha   90.00
_cell.angle_beta   90.00
_cell.angle_gamma   90.00
#
_symmetry.space_group_name_H-M   'P 1'
#
loop_
_entity.id
_entity.type
_entity.pdbx_description
1 polymer ?
#
loop_
_entity_poly.entity_id
_entity_poly.type
_entity_poly.pdbx_seq_one_letter_code
_entity_poly.pdbx_strand_id
1 'polypeptide(L)'
;PGQVLVTKIEDSPTGQTTLLGYAYPWVNEKTLRGILPYADTLVPFTYGFTQAGELVEPDDVPLLALAREFGAKTLLHLSTLTEQGSFSAQRAGAVLENDASRAALIRNTVRTMREKGFAGVDVDFEFLGRTLAASYAAFLQDLAEAVHTAGGYLMAAVAPKTSDDQPGVLYEGHDYAAI
;
A
#
# COMPACT_ATOMS: atom_id res chain seq x y z
N PRO A 1 -21.07 -41.24 12.43
CA PRO A 1 -20.73 -39.88 12.18
C PRO A 1 -21.59 -39.39 11.01
N GLY A 2 -22.58 -38.51 11.31
CA GLY A 2 -23.52 -38.01 10.32
C GLY A 2 -22.85 -37.08 9.30
N GLN A 3 -23.10 -37.33 8.04
CA GLN A 3 -22.70 -36.44 6.96
C GLN A 3 -23.68 -35.26 6.92
N VAL A 4 -23.15 -34.04 7.03
CA VAL A 4 -23.97 -32.82 6.88
C VAL A 4 -24.04 -32.50 5.38
N LEU A 5 -25.24 -32.51 4.82
CA LEU A 5 -25.52 -32.08 3.46
C LEU A 5 -26.06 -30.65 3.47
N VAL A 6 -25.40 -29.75 2.77
CA VAL A 6 -25.94 -28.41 2.49
C VAL A 6 -26.98 -28.58 1.37
N THR A 7 -28.24 -28.43 1.70
CA THR A 7 -29.35 -28.63 0.75
C THR A 7 -29.90 -27.32 0.17
N LYS A 8 -29.53 -26.17 0.75
CA LYS A 8 -29.95 -24.84 0.31
C LYS A 8 -28.92 -23.81 0.74
N ILE A 9 -28.52 -22.93 -0.17
CA ILE A 9 -27.79 -21.71 0.11
C ILE A 9 -28.81 -20.57 -0.06
N GLU A 10 -29.02 -19.77 0.98
CA GLU A 10 -29.82 -18.55 0.87
C GLU A 10 -28.91 -17.40 0.51
N ASP A 11 -29.11 -16.81 -0.66
CA ASP A 11 -28.44 -15.62 -1.16
C ASP A 11 -29.05 -14.36 -0.54
N SER A 12 -28.94 -14.25 0.80
CA SER A 12 -29.29 -13.01 1.47
C SER A 12 -28.03 -12.21 1.73
N PRO A 13 -27.89 -10.98 1.20
CA PRO A 13 -26.75 -10.13 1.50
C PRO A 13 -26.62 -9.94 3.01
N THR A 14 -25.50 -10.34 3.58
CA THR A 14 -25.22 -10.19 5.02
C THR A 14 -24.60 -8.84 5.37
N GLY A 15 -24.33 -7.99 4.37
CA GLY A 15 -23.75 -6.67 4.51
C GLY A 15 -23.10 -6.18 3.23
N GLN A 16 -22.49 -5.00 3.31
CA GLN A 16 -21.62 -4.45 2.29
C GLN A 16 -20.17 -4.71 2.69
N THR A 17 -19.34 -5.03 1.71
CA THR A 17 -17.87 -5.13 1.86
C THR A 17 -17.21 -4.21 0.86
N THR A 18 -16.03 -3.71 1.20
CA THR A 18 -15.17 -2.95 0.28
C THR A 18 -14.11 -3.87 -0.27
N LEU A 19 -14.03 -3.98 -1.59
CA LEU A 19 -13.03 -4.79 -2.28
C LEU A 19 -11.90 -3.89 -2.81
N LEU A 20 -10.68 -4.12 -2.30
CA LEU A 20 -9.47 -3.51 -2.79
C LEU A 20 -8.63 -4.57 -3.50
N GLY A 21 -8.12 -4.25 -4.70
CA GLY A 21 -7.29 -5.15 -5.48
C GLY A 21 -5.99 -4.51 -5.95
N TYR A 22 -4.89 -5.26 -5.86
CA TYR A 22 -3.59 -4.85 -6.41
C TYR A 22 -3.45 -5.36 -7.84
N ALA A 23 -2.85 -4.53 -8.70
CA ALA A 23 -2.56 -4.91 -10.07
C ALA A 23 -1.17 -4.46 -10.52
N TYR A 24 -0.41 -5.36 -11.11
CA TYR A 24 0.81 -5.00 -11.80
C TYR A 24 0.51 -4.24 -13.11
N PRO A 25 1.39 -3.31 -13.55
CA PRO A 25 1.20 -2.56 -14.80
C PRO A 25 1.00 -3.44 -16.04
N TRP A 26 1.55 -4.64 -16.04
CA TRP A 26 1.44 -5.61 -17.15
C TRP A 26 0.28 -6.62 -17.00
N VAL A 27 -0.65 -6.39 -16.08
CA VAL A 27 -1.84 -7.24 -15.96
C VAL A 27 -2.63 -7.26 -17.27
N ASN A 28 -3.18 -8.41 -17.61
CA ASN A 28 -4.01 -8.52 -18.80
C ASN A 28 -5.29 -7.67 -18.65
N GLU A 29 -5.51 -6.75 -19.58
CA GLU A 29 -6.64 -5.82 -19.57
C GLU A 29 -8.00 -6.53 -19.46
N LYS A 30 -8.18 -7.66 -20.17
CA LYS A 30 -9.42 -8.45 -20.13
C LYS A 30 -9.68 -8.99 -18.72
N THR A 31 -8.64 -9.42 -18.01
CA THR A 31 -8.74 -9.87 -16.61
C THR A 31 -9.18 -8.73 -15.72
N LEU A 32 -8.54 -7.57 -15.86
CA LEU A 32 -8.82 -6.39 -15.04
C LEU A 32 -10.25 -5.87 -15.27
N ARG A 33 -10.70 -5.82 -16.54
CA ARG A 33 -12.10 -5.47 -16.90
C ARG A 33 -13.13 -6.44 -16.32
N GLY A 34 -12.76 -7.70 -16.11
CA GLY A 34 -13.63 -8.70 -15.47
C GLY A 34 -13.75 -8.52 -13.94
N ILE A 35 -12.78 -7.89 -13.31
CA ILE A 35 -12.71 -7.69 -11.83
C ILE A 35 -13.21 -6.31 -11.41
N LEU A 36 -12.89 -5.26 -12.16
CA LEU A 36 -13.18 -3.88 -11.81
C LEU A 36 -14.67 -3.57 -11.53
N PRO A 37 -15.66 -4.23 -12.16
CA PRO A 37 -17.06 -4.03 -11.78
C PRO A 37 -17.39 -4.38 -10.32
N TYR A 38 -16.52 -5.13 -9.65
CA TYR A 38 -16.69 -5.59 -8.27
C TYR A 38 -15.70 -4.94 -7.31
N ALA A 39 -14.72 -4.18 -7.81
CA ALA A 39 -13.68 -3.56 -7.00
C ALA A 39 -14.00 -2.09 -6.70
N ASP A 40 -13.95 -1.71 -5.43
CA ASP A 40 -14.10 -0.31 -5.00
C ASP A 40 -12.79 0.47 -5.17
N THR A 41 -11.66 -0.23 -5.08
CA THR A 41 -10.33 0.40 -5.14
C THR A 41 -9.36 -0.48 -5.92
N LEU A 42 -8.64 0.13 -6.87
CA LEU A 42 -7.52 -0.46 -7.59
C LEU A 42 -6.22 0.17 -7.12
N VAL A 43 -5.23 -0.66 -6.81
CA VAL A 43 -3.90 -0.22 -6.35
C VAL A 43 -2.85 -0.67 -7.36
N PRO A 44 -2.32 0.26 -8.18
CA PRO A 44 -1.20 -0.04 -9.08
C PRO A 44 0.05 -0.40 -8.27
N PHE A 45 0.61 -1.56 -8.54
CA PHE A 45 1.78 -2.09 -7.83
C PHE A 45 3.03 -1.91 -8.67
N THR A 46 4.04 -1.14 -8.31
CA THR A 46 4.24 -0.33 -7.11
C THR A 46 5.16 0.86 -7.43
N TYR A 47 5.01 1.94 -6.69
CA TYR A 47 5.98 3.04 -6.66
C TYR A 47 7.15 2.64 -5.77
N GLY A 48 8.37 2.80 -6.31
CA GLY A 48 9.60 2.77 -5.55
C GLY A 48 10.09 4.19 -5.24
N PHE A 49 11.27 4.28 -4.62
CA PHE A 49 11.91 5.56 -4.37
C PHE A 49 13.44 5.46 -4.34
N THR A 50 14.11 6.58 -4.60
CA THR A 50 15.56 6.73 -4.50
C THR A 50 15.96 7.06 -3.07
N GLN A 51 17.26 6.96 -2.77
CA GLN A 51 17.82 7.40 -1.46
C GLN A 51 17.65 8.91 -1.21
N ALA A 52 17.41 9.71 -2.25
CA ALA A 52 17.13 11.14 -2.14
C ALA A 52 15.62 11.43 -1.90
N GLY A 53 14.76 10.40 -1.86
CA GLY A 53 13.32 10.55 -1.68
C GLY A 53 12.57 10.94 -2.96
N GLU A 54 13.15 10.69 -4.13
CA GLU A 54 12.46 10.83 -5.41
C GLU A 54 11.67 9.57 -5.71
N LEU A 55 10.46 9.69 -6.27
CA LEU A 55 9.65 8.53 -6.64
C LEU A 55 10.19 7.88 -7.92
N VAL A 56 10.12 6.56 -7.95
CA VAL A 56 10.30 5.72 -9.14
C VAL A 56 8.92 5.20 -9.51
N GLU A 57 8.35 5.76 -10.55
CA GLU A 57 6.97 5.51 -10.94
C GLU A 57 6.84 4.25 -11.80
N PRO A 58 5.81 3.42 -11.58
CA PRO A 58 5.45 2.36 -12.52
C PRO A 58 4.72 2.93 -13.73
N ASP A 59 4.56 2.14 -14.79
CA ASP A 59 3.66 2.47 -15.90
C ASP A 59 2.19 2.23 -15.49
N ASP A 60 1.65 3.14 -14.68
CA ASP A 60 0.31 3.02 -14.11
C ASP A 60 -0.80 3.67 -14.96
N VAL A 61 -0.44 4.39 -16.02
CA VAL A 61 -1.40 5.14 -16.86
C VAL A 61 -2.56 4.27 -17.36
N PRO A 62 -2.34 3.05 -17.90
CA PRO A 62 -3.43 2.18 -18.31
C PRO A 62 -4.34 1.75 -17.16
N LEU A 63 -3.76 1.47 -15.98
CA LEU A 63 -4.51 1.06 -14.79
C LEU A 63 -5.41 2.19 -14.28
N LEU A 64 -4.87 3.41 -14.20
CA LEU A 64 -5.62 4.60 -13.78
C LEU A 64 -6.75 4.93 -14.75
N ALA A 65 -6.53 4.76 -16.05
CA ALA A 65 -7.57 4.95 -17.07
C ALA A 65 -8.73 3.96 -16.89
N LEU A 66 -8.41 2.68 -16.69
CA LEU A 66 -9.42 1.64 -16.44
C LEU A 66 -10.15 1.85 -15.11
N ALA A 67 -9.46 2.19 -14.04
CA ALA A 67 -10.10 2.48 -12.76
C ALA A 67 -11.14 3.62 -12.90
N ARG A 68 -10.79 4.69 -13.60
CA ARG A 68 -11.72 5.81 -13.87
C ARG A 68 -12.92 5.37 -14.70
N GLU A 69 -12.72 4.53 -15.74
CA GLU A 69 -13.80 4.00 -16.58
C GLU A 69 -14.84 3.23 -15.76
N PHE A 70 -14.39 2.48 -14.76
CA PHE A 70 -15.25 1.67 -13.88
C PHE A 70 -15.67 2.38 -12.58
N GLY A 71 -15.23 3.62 -12.35
CA GLY A 71 -15.55 4.37 -11.13
C GLY A 71 -14.84 3.88 -9.87
N ALA A 72 -13.82 3.04 -10.01
CA ALA A 72 -13.01 2.59 -8.89
C ALA A 72 -12.04 3.68 -8.43
N LYS A 73 -11.85 3.81 -7.10
CA LYS A 73 -10.80 4.65 -6.53
C LYS A 73 -9.42 4.05 -6.83
N THR A 74 -8.38 4.86 -6.72
CA THR A 74 -7.00 4.39 -6.81
C THR A 74 -6.18 4.87 -5.64
N LEU A 75 -5.20 4.06 -5.19
CA LEU A 75 -4.20 4.43 -4.18
C LEU A 75 -2.81 4.41 -4.79
N LEU A 76 -1.96 5.35 -4.38
CA LEU A 76 -0.54 5.31 -4.64
C LEU A 76 0.08 4.27 -3.71
N HIS A 77 0.53 3.14 -4.23
CA HIS A 77 1.23 2.12 -3.46
C HIS A 77 2.71 2.43 -3.40
N LEU A 78 3.24 2.72 -2.22
CA LEU A 78 4.63 3.07 -1.97
C LEU A 78 5.33 1.93 -1.26
N SER A 79 6.34 1.33 -1.89
CA SER A 79 7.04 0.19 -1.29
C SER A 79 8.56 0.30 -1.37
N THR A 80 9.24 -0.51 -0.57
CA THR A 80 10.69 -0.72 -0.63
C THR A 80 11.10 -1.81 -1.60
N LEU A 81 10.18 -2.28 -2.45
CA LEU A 81 10.44 -3.30 -3.45
C LEU A 81 11.50 -2.83 -4.46
N THR A 82 12.48 -3.67 -4.72
CA THR A 82 13.52 -3.42 -5.72
C THR A 82 13.09 -3.92 -7.09
N GLU A 83 13.83 -3.52 -8.12
CA GLU A 83 13.65 -4.03 -9.50
C GLU A 83 13.89 -5.54 -9.60
N GLN A 84 14.57 -6.14 -8.61
CA GLN A 84 14.80 -7.59 -8.52
C GLN A 84 13.67 -8.32 -7.78
N GLY A 85 12.61 -7.62 -7.36
CA GLY A 85 11.46 -8.20 -6.70
C GLY A 85 11.65 -8.55 -5.22
N SER A 86 12.58 -7.87 -4.53
CA SER A 86 12.80 -8.05 -3.09
C SER A 86 12.62 -6.73 -2.34
N PHE A 87 12.09 -6.77 -1.14
CA PHE A 87 12.03 -5.61 -0.24
C PHE A 87 13.43 -5.29 0.30
N SER A 88 13.76 -4.01 0.43
CA SER A 88 15.08 -3.52 0.83
C SER A 88 15.04 -2.67 2.10
N ALA A 89 15.40 -3.27 3.23
CA ALA A 89 15.62 -2.54 4.48
C ALA A 89 16.71 -1.45 4.35
N GLN A 90 17.73 -1.68 3.51
CA GLN A 90 18.78 -0.67 3.24
C GLN A 90 18.21 0.57 2.54
N ARG A 91 17.31 0.37 1.56
CA ARG A 91 16.64 1.48 0.86
C ARG A 91 15.73 2.24 1.82
N ALA A 92 14.98 1.52 2.65
CA ALA A 92 14.17 2.11 3.71
C ALA A 92 15.02 2.94 4.68
N GLY A 93 16.07 2.36 5.26
CA GLY A 93 16.95 3.03 6.22
C GLY A 93 17.58 4.30 5.67
N ALA A 94 18.04 4.28 4.42
CA ALA A 94 18.65 5.45 3.78
C ALA A 94 17.71 6.68 3.72
N VAL A 95 16.40 6.46 3.65
CA VAL A 95 15.39 7.53 3.64
C VAL A 95 14.87 7.80 5.06
N LEU A 96 14.54 6.77 5.83
CA LEU A 96 13.93 6.92 7.14
C LEU A 96 14.86 7.60 8.16
N GLU A 97 16.17 7.37 8.05
CA GLU A 97 17.20 7.93 8.96
C GLU A 97 17.80 9.26 8.47
N ASN A 98 17.34 9.76 7.31
CA ASN A 98 17.78 11.06 6.76
C ASN A 98 16.60 12.01 6.64
N ASP A 99 16.55 13.06 7.47
CA ASP A 99 15.44 14.00 7.54
C ASP A 99 15.14 14.68 6.20
N ALA A 100 16.17 15.04 5.43
CA ALA A 100 16.00 15.71 4.13
C ALA A 100 15.38 14.76 3.10
N SER A 101 15.86 13.51 3.05
CA SER A 101 15.34 12.47 2.16
C SER A 101 13.93 12.05 2.55
N ARG A 102 13.66 11.90 3.85
CA ARG A 102 12.32 11.58 4.38
C ARG A 102 11.32 12.67 4.01
N ALA A 103 11.66 13.93 4.28
CA ALA A 103 10.81 15.07 3.91
C ALA A 103 10.62 15.18 2.38
N ALA A 104 11.64 14.86 1.56
CA ALA A 104 11.52 14.83 0.12
C ALA A 104 10.57 13.72 -0.35
N LEU A 105 10.67 12.51 0.21
CA LEU A 105 9.78 11.40 -0.12
C LEU A 105 8.32 11.75 0.20
N ILE A 106 8.03 12.29 1.39
CA ILE A 106 6.69 12.73 1.78
C ILE A 106 6.13 13.76 0.79
N ARG A 107 6.89 14.82 0.50
CA ARG A 107 6.46 15.86 -0.46
C ARG A 107 6.19 15.28 -1.86
N ASN A 108 7.07 14.43 -2.35
CA ASN A 108 6.93 13.83 -3.69
C ASN A 108 5.73 12.89 -3.74
N THR A 109 5.50 12.07 -2.71
CA THR A 109 4.35 11.16 -2.61
C THR A 109 3.03 11.95 -2.62
N VAL A 110 2.90 12.97 -1.79
CA VAL A 110 1.68 13.79 -1.73
C VAL A 110 1.47 14.58 -3.02
N ARG A 111 2.53 15.10 -3.63
CA ARG A 111 2.43 15.77 -4.94
C ARG A 111 1.90 14.81 -6.00
N THR A 112 2.51 13.64 -6.16
CA THR A 112 2.10 12.63 -7.16
C THR A 112 0.69 12.11 -6.88
N MET A 113 0.34 11.88 -5.60
CA MET A 113 -1.02 11.53 -5.21
C MET A 113 -2.05 12.54 -5.76
N ARG A 114 -1.79 13.83 -5.58
CA ARG A 114 -2.69 14.89 -6.05
C ARG A 114 -2.70 15.04 -7.57
N GLU A 115 -1.54 15.03 -8.22
CA GLU A 115 -1.40 15.21 -9.67
C GLU A 115 -2.08 14.09 -10.47
N LYS A 116 -1.98 12.85 -9.99
CA LYS A 116 -2.61 11.69 -10.64
C LYS A 116 -4.03 11.39 -10.16
N GLY A 117 -4.49 12.05 -9.11
CA GLY A 117 -5.84 11.90 -8.56
C GLY A 117 -6.06 10.63 -7.76
N PHE A 118 -5.02 10.15 -7.08
CA PHE A 118 -5.15 9.06 -6.12
C PHE A 118 -5.99 9.51 -4.90
N ALA A 119 -6.83 8.63 -4.39
CA ALA A 119 -7.66 8.88 -3.21
C ALA A 119 -6.86 8.84 -1.90
N GLY A 120 -5.64 8.30 -1.94
CA GLY A 120 -4.76 8.19 -0.79
C GLY A 120 -3.48 7.44 -1.14
N VAL A 121 -2.76 7.05 -0.11
CA VAL A 121 -1.49 6.32 -0.20
C VAL A 121 -1.59 5.02 0.58
N ASP A 122 -1.00 3.96 0.04
CA ASP A 122 -0.84 2.65 0.68
C ASP A 122 0.66 2.37 0.81
N VAL A 123 1.15 2.24 2.03
CA VAL A 123 2.59 2.06 2.33
C VAL A 123 2.88 0.61 2.66
N ASP A 124 3.84 0.02 1.95
CA ASP A 124 4.25 -1.38 2.11
C ASP A 124 5.77 -1.48 2.28
N PHE A 125 6.24 -1.21 3.50
CA PHE A 125 7.65 -1.32 3.88
C PHE A 125 7.86 -2.57 4.72
N GLU A 126 8.42 -3.59 4.12
CA GLU A 126 8.64 -4.87 4.78
C GLU A 126 10.10 -5.12 5.15
N PHE A 127 10.32 -6.09 6.05
CA PHE A 127 11.64 -6.56 6.51
C PHE A 127 12.53 -5.46 7.12
N LEU A 128 11.95 -4.46 7.77
CA LEU A 128 12.66 -3.32 8.33
C LEU A 128 13.54 -3.68 9.53
N GLY A 129 13.15 -4.70 10.30
CA GLY A 129 13.81 -5.06 11.55
C GLY A 129 13.59 -4.01 12.66
N ARG A 130 14.01 -4.35 13.86
CA ARG A 130 13.80 -3.54 15.08
C ARG A 130 14.44 -2.15 15.01
N THR A 131 15.60 -2.03 14.37
CA THR A 131 16.36 -0.76 14.32
C THR A 131 15.63 0.35 13.59
N LEU A 132 14.80 0.03 12.62
CA LEU A 132 14.04 1.02 11.83
C LEU A 132 12.61 1.25 12.34
N ALA A 133 12.15 0.49 13.35
CA ALA A 133 10.76 0.55 13.81
C ALA A 133 10.31 1.98 14.20
N ALA A 134 11.11 2.65 15.03
CA ALA A 134 10.78 4.03 15.48
C ALA A 134 10.80 5.04 14.32
N SER A 135 11.81 4.95 13.43
CA SER A 135 11.91 5.84 12.27
C SER A 135 10.78 5.60 11.27
N TYR A 136 10.34 4.34 11.12
CA TYR A 136 9.21 3.99 10.28
C TYR A 136 7.89 4.51 10.84
N ALA A 137 7.64 4.33 12.15
CA ALA A 137 6.45 4.89 12.79
C ALA A 137 6.39 6.41 12.65
N ALA A 138 7.49 7.12 12.88
CA ALA A 138 7.57 8.56 12.69
C ALA A 138 7.30 8.97 11.23
N PHE A 139 7.85 8.23 10.26
CA PHE A 139 7.58 8.46 8.84
C PHE A 139 6.09 8.29 8.50
N LEU A 140 5.44 7.25 9.02
CA LEU A 140 4.00 7.02 8.78
C LEU A 140 3.15 8.14 9.38
N GLN A 141 3.49 8.62 10.58
CA GLN A 141 2.79 9.75 11.21
C GLN A 141 2.92 11.04 10.39
N ASP A 142 4.16 11.41 9.99
CA ASP A 142 4.42 12.59 9.16
C ASP A 142 3.72 12.49 7.79
N LEU A 143 3.75 11.30 7.17
CA LEU A 143 3.09 11.06 5.88
C LEU A 143 1.57 11.10 6.04
N ALA A 144 1.01 10.53 7.11
CA ALA A 144 -0.42 10.55 7.38
C ALA A 144 -0.93 11.98 7.52
N GLU A 145 -0.23 12.83 8.29
CA GLU A 145 -0.58 14.25 8.44
C GLU A 145 -0.59 14.97 7.09
N ALA A 146 0.43 14.75 6.27
CA ALA A 146 0.55 15.38 4.95
C ALA A 146 -0.53 14.89 3.96
N VAL A 147 -0.82 13.58 3.94
CA VAL A 147 -1.86 12.96 3.10
C VAL A 147 -3.25 13.43 3.52
N HIS A 148 -3.56 13.43 4.82
CA HIS A 148 -4.85 13.90 5.34
C HIS A 148 -5.06 15.39 5.06
N THR A 149 -4.03 16.22 5.24
CA THR A 149 -4.06 17.65 4.88
C THR A 149 -4.34 17.86 3.39
N ALA A 150 -3.86 16.94 2.54
CA ALA A 150 -4.14 16.95 1.11
C ALA A 150 -5.51 16.37 0.72
N GLY A 151 -6.32 15.91 1.69
CA GLY A 151 -7.66 15.35 1.50
C GLY A 151 -7.68 13.86 1.15
N GLY A 152 -6.55 13.17 1.25
CA GLY A 152 -6.42 11.72 1.06
C GLY A 152 -6.52 10.93 2.36
N TYR A 153 -6.36 9.61 2.27
CA TYR A 153 -6.22 8.72 3.43
C TYR A 153 -4.98 7.84 3.28
N LEU A 154 -4.42 7.43 4.43
CA LEU A 154 -3.26 6.56 4.49
C LEU A 154 -3.66 5.15 4.90
N MET A 155 -3.12 4.17 4.21
CA MET A 155 -3.11 2.77 4.61
C MET A 155 -1.65 2.32 4.78
N ALA A 156 -1.41 1.36 5.65
CA ALA A 156 -0.11 0.71 5.79
C ALA A 156 -0.29 -0.80 5.85
N ALA A 157 0.44 -1.52 5.02
CA ALA A 157 0.58 -2.96 5.12
C ALA A 157 1.43 -3.30 6.33
N VAL A 158 0.93 -4.18 7.18
CA VAL A 158 1.64 -4.62 8.39
C VAL A 158 1.70 -6.14 8.48
N ALA A 159 2.83 -6.67 8.90
CA ALA A 159 3.01 -8.10 9.08
C ALA A 159 2.10 -8.62 10.21
N PRO A 160 1.31 -9.68 9.99
CA PRO A 160 0.43 -10.22 11.04
C PRO A 160 1.25 -10.79 12.19
N LYS A 161 1.05 -10.23 13.40
CA LYS A 161 1.75 -10.68 14.63
C LYS A 161 0.84 -11.49 15.52
N THR A 162 1.43 -12.42 16.27
CA THR A 162 0.76 -13.18 17.34
C THR A 162 1.03 -12.59 18.72
N SER A 163 2.06 -11.71 18.86
CA SER A 163 2.38 -10.94 20.06
C SER A 163 3.14 -9.66 19.67
N ASP A 164 3.15 -8.63 20.52
CA ASP A 164 3.82 -7.36 20.25
C ASP A 164 5.34 -7.52 20.11
N ASP A 165 5.91 -8.45 20.84
CA ASP A 165 7.33 -8.77 20.89
C ASP A 165 7.75 -9.91 19.94
N GLN A 166 6.90 -10.30 18.99
CA GLN A 166 7.20 -11.36 18.03
C GLN A 166 8.53 -11.10 17.33
N PRO A 167 9.51 -12.02 17.44
CA PRO A 167 10.82 -11.83 16.84
C PRO A 167 10.81 -12.07 15.33
N GLY A 168 11.74 -11.42 14.64
CA GLY A 168 12.00 -11.59 13.21
C GLY A 168 11.89 -10.28 12.42
N VAL A 169 12.75 -10.14 11.43
CA VAL A 169 12.91 -8.90 10.65
C VAL A 169 11.63 -8.43 9.95
N LEU A 170 10.71 -9.36 9.63
CA LEU A 170 9.40 -9.05 9.07
C LEU A 170 8.49 -8.36 10.10
N TYR A 171 8.58 -8.76 11.37
CA TYR A 171 7.65 -8.36 12.42
C TYR A 171 8.13 -7.17 13.25
N GLU A 172 9.43 -7.15 13.58
CA GLU A 172 10.01 -6.22 14.55
C GLU A 172 10.01 -4.76 14.08
N GLY A 173 9.93 -4.53 12.76
CA GLY A 173 9.84 -3.20 12.16
C GLY A 173 8.45 -2.56 12.27
N HIS A 174 7.40 -3.33 12.58
CA HIS A 174 6.03 -2.88 12.68
C HIS A 174 5.59 -2.82 14.15
N ASP A 175 5.78 -1.69 14.79
CA ASP A 175 5.25 -1.42 16.14
C ASP A 175 3.81 -0.93 16.03
N TYR A 176 2.83 -1.81 16.26
CA TYR A 176 1.40 -1.51 16.11
C TYR A 176 0.88 -0.42 17.05
N ALA A 177 1.54 -0.22 18.19
CA ALA A 177 1.16 0.84 19.12
C ALA A 177 1.67 2.23 18.70
N ALA A 178 2.69 2.26 17.83
CA ALA A 178 3.33 3.49 17.37
C ALA A 178 2.90 3.91 15.94
N ILE A 179 2.29 3.01 15.16
CA ILE A 179 1.83 3.24 13.77
C ILE A 179 0.44 3.88 13.71
#